data_883ed4671e1af504241eec4f767834aa
#
_entry.id   883ed4671e1af504241eec4f767834aa
#
_cell.length_a   1.000
_cell.length_b   1.000
_cell.length_c   1.000
_cell.angle_alpha   90.00
_cell.angle_beta   90.00
_cell.angle_gamma   90.00
#
_symmetry.space_group_name_H-M   'P 1'
#
loop_
_entity.id
_entity.type
_entity.pdbx_description
1 polymer ?
#
loop_
_entity_poly.entity_id
_entity_poly.type
_entity_poly.pdbx_seq_one_letter_code
_entity_poly.pdbx_strand_id
1 'polypeptide(L)'
;MTEPTPPAPHLISHDQVYSVFSPADAVAKLRETLRNGFDPASDQSRSAVPVENGEVLIMPSTTSSAFGIKLLSVAPPGYQDDLPRIQGSYLLFDGTTLSPKALIDGIAVTNLRTPAVSISCVYDFLVDGSSESPAPLHVAIFGTGPQGQAHAATVESTFSNREISITFLSRTEPDNLEDRYTWVQAGSRQSREVTRAADLVLCTTTASEPILSKNDVSDSAVIVAVGSHSPQARELASDLVASATVIVEDMGATLREGGDIIQPLNEGVINKADLLSYADVVSGKVPVTRDKPIVFKFTGMPWEDLALAEAIAEQVSAQG
;
A
#
# COMPACT_ATOMS: atom_id res chain seq x y z
N MET A 1 -1.10 44.54 23.08
CA MET A 1 -1.63 43.76 21.95
C MET A 1 -1.32 42.31 22.28
N THR A 2 -2.33 41.47 22.50
CA THR A 2 -2.14 40.03 22.67
C THR A 2 -1.75 39.47 21.31
N GLU A 3 -0.64 38.77 21.24
CA GLU A 3 -0.27 38.03 20.00
C GLU A 3 -1.42 37.09 19.61
N PRO A 4 -1.75 36.99 18.30
CA PRO A 4 -2.78 36.07 17.88
C PRO A 4 -2.30 34.63 18.14
N THR A 5 -3.05 33.88 18.93
CA THR A 5 -2.79 32.47 19.20
C THR A 5 -3.34 31.65 18.03
N PRO A 6 -2.56 30.79 17.40
CA PRO A 6 -3.08 29.92 16.36
C PRO A 6 -4.17 28.97 16.94
N PRO A 7 -5.15 28.54 16.13
CA PRO A 7 -6.13 27.58 16.58
C PRO A 7 -5.46 26.26 16.97
N ALA A 8 -6.01 25.58 17.97
CA ALA A 8 -5.54 24.24 18.32
C ALA A 8 -5.84 23.26 17.18
N PRO A 9 -4.95 22.32 16.87
CA PRO A 9 -5.22 21.31 15.85
C PRO A 9 -6.36 20.38 16.28
N HIS A 10 -7.16 19.93 15.32
CA HIS A 10 -8.18 18.91 15.58
C HIS A 10 -7.50 17.57 15.90
N LEU A 11 -7.91 16.92 16.99
CA LEU A 11 -7.50 15.55 17.27
C LEU A 11 -8.45 14.60 16.54
N ILE A 12 -7.92 13.77 15.64
CA ILE A 12 -8.69 12.81 14.85
C ILE A 12 -8.23 11.40 15.22
N SER A 13 -9.11 10.70 15.93
CA SER A 13 -8.86 9.34 16.40
C SER A 13 -8.97 8.30 15.28
N HIS A 14 -8.48 7.09 15.56
CA HIS A 14 -8.64 5.92 14.70
C HIS A 14 -10.09 5.74 14.22
N ASP A 15 -11.06 5.73 15.15
CA ASP A 15 -12.47 5.51 14.81
C ASP A 15 -13.06 6.63 13.98
N GLN A 16 -12.65 7.87 14.22
CA GLN A 16 -13.07 9.02 13.41
C GLN A 16 -12.54 8.92 11.98
N VAL A 17 -11.30 8.45 11.76
CA VAL A 17 -10.77 8.21 10.40
C VAL A 17 -11.70 7.29 9.63
N TYR A 18 -12.01 6.11 10.16
CA TYR A 18 -12.85 5.12 9.47
C TYR A 18 -14.34 5.49 9.41
N SER A 19 -14.82 6.37 10.30
CA SER A 19 -16.21 6.83 10.24
C SER A 19 -16.49 7.81 9.10
N VAL A 20 -15.45 8.52 8.63
CA VAL A 20 -15.60 9.53 7.57
C VAL A 20 -14.98 9.13 6.25
N PHE A 21 -14.06 8.15 6.23
CA PHE A 21 -13.27 7.83 5.05
C PHE A 21 -13.15 6.32 4.85
N SER A 22 -13.79 5.80 3.82
CA SER A 22 -13.74 4.37 3.51
C SER A 22 -12.46 3.96 2.78
N PRO A 23 -12.08 2.67 2.77
CA PRO A 23 -10.97 2.19 1.95
C PRO A 23 -11.15 2.46 0.45
N ALA A 24 -12.39 2.41 -0.07
CA ALA A 24 -12.67 2.77 -1.48
C ALA A 24 -12.42 4.25 -1.76
N ASP A 25 -12.78 5.16 -0.81
CA ASP A 25 -12.48 6.58 -0.93
C ASP A 25 -10.97 6.83 -0.96
N ALA A 26 -10.20 6.08 -0.16
CA ALA A 26 -8.75 6.16 -0.15
C ALA A 26 -8.14 5.76 -1.51
N VAL A 27 -8.61 4.67 -2.11
CA VAL A 27 -8.21 4.26 -3.47
C VAL A 27 -8.54 5.34 -4.49
N ALA A 28 -9.75 5.88 -4.46
CA ALA A 28 -10.20 6.93 -5.36
C ALA A 28 -9.36 8.21 -5.20
N LYS A 29 -9.06 8.61 -3.95
CA LYS A 29 -8.27 9.82 -3.65
C LYS A 29 -6.85 9.74 -4.17
N LEU A 30 -6.15 8.62 -3.98
CA LEU A 30 -4.80 8.45 -4.52
C LEU A 30 -4.79 8.49 -6.05
N ARG A 31 -5.75 7.84 -6.70
CA ARG A 31 -5.89 7.88 -8.17
C ARG A 31 -6.19 9.29 -8.67
N GLU A 32 -7.08 10.02 -7.99
CA GLU A 32 -7.37 11.41 -8.29
C GLU A 32 -6.12 12.28 -8.18
N THR A 33 -5.36 12.16 -7.10
CA THR A 33 -4.13 12.92 -6.87
C THR A 33 -3.13 12.75 -8.00
N LEU A 34 -2.90 11.51 -8.46
CA LEU A 34 -1.99 11.22 -9.57
C LEU A 34 -2.55 11.71 -10.92
N ARG A 35 -3.85 11.54 -11.18
CA ARG A 35 -4.51 12.02 -12.39
C ARG A 35 -4.53 13.54 -12.50
N ASN A 36 -4.56 14.23 -11.36
CA ASN A 36 -4.44 15.69 -11.28
C ASN A 36 -2.99 16.19 -11.43
N GLY A 37 -2.05 15.28 -11.67
CA GLY A 37 -0.68 15.62 -12.06
C GLY A 37 0.31 15.71 -10.91
N PHE A 38 -0.01 15.17 -9.73
CA PHE A 38 1.02 15.02 -8.69
C PHE A 38 2.13 14.09 -9.19
N ASP A 39 3.38 14.55 -9.02
CA ASP A 39 4.56 13.79 -9.38
C ASP A 39 5.24 13.22 -8.12
N PRO A 40 5.13 11.90 -7.86
CA PRO A 40 5.78 11.27 -6.72
C PRO A 40 7.29 11.47 -6.66
N ALA A 41 7.97 11.64 -7.80
CA ALA A 41 9.41 11.87 -7.85
C ALA A 41 9.81 13.24 -7.27
N SER A 42 8.88 14.18 -7.17
CA SER A 42 9.09 15.49 -6.55
C SER A 42 8.91 15.50 -5.03
N ASP A 43 8.36 14.41 -4.45
CA ASP A 43 8.07 14.33 -3.02
C ASP A 43 9.33 14.16 -2.17
N GLN A 44 9.19 14.44 -0.88
CA GLN A 44 10.29 14.34 0.07
C GLN A 44 10.61 12.88 0.40
N SER A 45 11.89 12.58 0.56
CA SER A 45 12.31 11.26 1.03
C SER A 45 12.06 11.11 2.52
N ARG A 46 11.62 9.91 2.93
CA ARG A 46 11.58 9.56 4.35
C ARG A 46 13.00 9.46 4.93
N SER A 47 13.11 9.70 6.23
CA SER A 47 14.33 9.46 7.00
C SER A 47 14.05 8.60 8.22
N ALA A 48 15.05 7.81 8.63
CA ALA A 48 15.01 7.00 9.83
C ALA A 48 16.03 7.55 10.84
N VAL A 49 15.60 7.71 12.08
CA VAL A 49 16.46 8.13 13.20
C VAL A 49 16.52 6.98 14.19
N PRO A 50 17.70 6.36 14.39
CA PRO A 50 17.87 5.31 15.39
C PRO A 50 17.60 5.85 16.80
N VAL A 51 16.87 5.07 17.61
CA VAL A 51 16.65 5.28 19.03
C VAL A 51 17.04 4.02 19.79
N GLU A 52 17.17 4.10 21.12
CA GLU A 52 17.67 2.99 21.95
C GLU A 52 16.94 1.66 21.67
N ASN A 53 15.62 1.72 21.50
CA ASN A 53 14.78 0.53 21.36
C ASN A 53 14.04 0.51 20.00
N GLY A 54 14.72 0.85 18.91
CA GLY A 54 14.15 0.82 17.57
C GLY A 54 14.56 1.99 16.72
N GLU A 55 13.62 2.50 15.92
CA GLU A 55 13.83 3.67 15.08
C GLU A 55 12.59 4.56 15.02
N VAL A 56 12.78 5.82 14.70
CA VAL A 56 11.71 6.77 14.37
C VAL A 56 11.78 7.08 12.88
N LEU A 57 10.70 6.79 12.18
CA LEU A 57 10.54 7.18 10.77
C LEU A 57 9.89 8.56 10.70
N ILE A 58 10.49 9.45 9.92
CA ILE A 58 10.04 10.81 9.65
C ILE A 58 9.69 10.90 8.17
N MET A 59 8.43 11.12 7.87
CA MET A 59 7.88 11.05 6.51
C MET A 59 7.15 12.36 6.17
N PRO A 60 7.89 13.41 5.76
CA PRO A 60 7.30 14.70 5.38
C PRO A 60 6.82 14.68 3.94
N SER A 61 5.72 15.40 3.66
CA SER A 61 5.26 15.69 2.30
C SER A 61 4.64 17.07 2.22
N THR A 62 4.60 17.65 1.03
CA THR A 62 4.07 19.01 0.80
C THR A 62 3.36 19.12 -0.53
N THR A 63 2.25 19.87 -0.51
CA THR A 63 1.54 20.37 -1.69
C THR A 63 1.43 21.89 -1.60
N SER A 64 0.75 22.53 -2.55
CA SER A 64 0.45 23.97 -2.47
C SER A 64 -0.59 24.30 -1.40
N SER A 65 -1.46 23.35 -1.02
CA SER A 65 -2.56 23.52 -0.07
C SER A 65 -2.23 23.14 1.35
N ALA A 66 -1.30 22.17 1.52
CA ALA A 66 -0.96 21.63 2.82
C ALA A 66 0.47 21.10 2.86
N PHE A 67 0.97 20.91 4.05
CA PHE A 67 2.11 20.04 4.30
C PHE A 67 1.84 19.21 5.55
N GLY A 68 2.50 18.07 5.62
CA GLY A 68 2.29 17.19 6.75
C GLY A 68 3.50 16.30 7.01
N ILE A 69 3.47 15.67 8.17
CA ILE A 69 4.53 14.80 8.58
C ILE A 69 3.96 13.59 9.34
N LYS A 70 4.28 12.40 8.86
CA LYS A 70 4.05 11.18 9.63
C LYS A 70 5.27 10.89 10.48
N LEU A 71 5.07 10.71 11.77
CA LEU A 71 6.07 10.25 12.72
C LEU A 71 5.67 8.87 13.23
N LEU A 72 6.48 7.87 12.95
CA LEU A 72 6.27 6.50 13.42
C LEU A 72 7.45 6.04 14.25
N SER A 73 7.19 5.41 15.39
CA SER A 73 8.16 4.56 16.08
C SER A 73 8.01 3.12 15.58
N VAL A 74 9.14 2.46 15.31
CA VAL A 74 9.19 1.08 14.86
C VAL A 74 10.08 0.30 15.83
N ALA A 75 9.45 -0.57 16.62
CA ALA A 75 10.16 -1.44 17.54
C ALA A 75 10.72 -2.67 16.82
N PRO A 76 11.84 -3.26 17.29
CA PRO A 76 12.32 -4.53 16.77
C PRO A 76 11.30 -5.66 17.05
N PRO A 77 11.34 -6.75 16.26
CA PRO A 77 10.47 -7.89 16.51
C PRO A 77 10.66 -8.45 17.95
N GLY A 78 9.55 -8.69 18.65
CA GLY A 78 9.57 -9.27 20.01
C GLY A 78 10.01 -8.31 21.12
N TYR A 79 10.02 -7.00 20.87
CA TYR A 79 10.46 -6.03 21.89
C TYR A 79 9.45 -5.82 23.03
N GLN A 80 8.15 -5.73 22.69
CA GLN A 80 7.04 -5.59 23.64
C GLN A 80 5.81 -6.25 23.03
N ASP A 81 5.44 -7.42 23.49
CA ASP A 81 4.37 -8.21 22.87
C ASP A 81 2.96 -7.61 23.09
N ASP A 82 2.80 -6.79 24.13
CA ASP A 82 1.52 -6.17 24.48
C ASP A 82 1.23 -4.84 23.68
N LEU A 83 2.20 -4.36 22.91
CA LEU A 83 2.08 -3.11 22.18
C LEU A 83 2.25 -3.32 20.66
N PRO A 84 1.55 -2.54 19.82
CA PRO A 84 1.81 -2.57 18.39
C PRO A 84 3.27 -2.22 18.08
N ARG A 85 3.90 -3.02 17.21
CA ARG A 85 5.29 -2.81 16.80
C ARG A 85 5.50 -1.43 16.16
N ILE A 86 4.50 -0.93 15.46
CA ILE A 86 4.50 0.37 14.79
C ILE A 86 3.46 1.24 15.46
N GLN A 87 3.86 2.41 15.94
CA GLN A 87 3.00 3.40 16.56
C GLN A 87 3.33 4.78 16.02
N GLY A 88 2.38 5.72 16.02
CA GLY A 88 2.69 7.07 15.59
C GLY A 88 1.48 7.93 15.27
N SER A 89 1.78 9.13 14.81
CA SER A 89 0.80 10.15 14.48
C SER A 89 1.14 10.83 13.16
N TYR A 90 0.10 11.40 12.54
CA TYR A 90 0.23 12.30 11.40
C TYR A 90 -0.11 13.73 11.82
N LEU A 91 0.80 14.66 11.62
CA LEU A 91 0.57 16.09 11.88
C LEU A 91 0.37 16.81 10.54
N LEU A 92 -0.81 17.40 10.37
CA LEU A 92 -1.23 18.14 9.18
C LEU A 92 -1.20 19.65 9.46
N PHE A 93 -0.69 20.43 8.50
CA PHE A 93 -0.62 21.88 8.53
C PHE A 93 -1.33 22.48 7.31
N ASP A 94 -1.83 23.69 7.47
CA ASP A 94 -2.32 24.52 6.38
C ASP A 94 -1.14 25.12 5.59
N GLY A 95 -1.15 24.94 4.27
CA GLY A 95 -0.03 25.40 3.42
C GLY A 95 0.09 26.91 3.26
N THR A 96 -0.98 27.64 3.54
CA THR A 96 -1.00 29.12 3.41
C THR A 96 -0.61 29.82 4.70
N THR A 97 -1.20 29.38 5.81
CA THR A 97 -1.02 30.03 7.13
C THR A 97 0.09 29.40 7.95
N LEU A 98 0.56 28.22 7.56
CA LEU A 98 1.52 27.37 8.27
C LEU A 98 1.03 26.95 9.67
N SER A 99 -0.28 27.06 9.92
CA SER A 99 -0.87 26.68 11.20
C SER A 99 -1.13 25.18 11.26
N PRO A 100 -0.95 24.50 12.41
CA PRO A 100 -1.34 23.12 12.57
C PRO A 100 -2.87 22.98 12.44
N LYS A 101 -3.33 22.08 11.57
CA LYS A 101 -4.75 21.79 11.29
C LYS A 101 -5.27 20.60 12.09
N ALA A 102 -4.52 19.49 12.04
CA ALA A 102 -4.96 18.25 12.68
C ALA A 102 -3.79 17.42 13.17
N LEU A 103 -4.03 16.67 14.25
CA LEU A 103 -3.21 15.54 14.70
C LEU A 103 -4.06 14.28 14.54
N ILE A 104 -3.66 13.41 13.62
CA ILE A 104 -4.43 12.24 13.18
C ILE A 104 -3.74 10.98 13.67
N ASP A 105 -4.49 9.93 13.99
CA ASP A 105 -3.94 8.61 14.29
C ASP A 105 -3.12 8.09 13.10
N GLY A 106 -1.81 7.96 13.28
CA GLY A 106 -0.88 7.60 12.21
C GLY A 106 -1.00 6.14 11.78
N ILE A 107 -1.51 5.27 12.67
CA ILE A 107 -1.72 3.85 12.35
C ILE A 107 -2.97 3.69 11.49
N ALA A 108 -4.05 4.40 11.81
CA ALA A 108 -5.24 4.43 10.97
C ALA A 108 -4.91 4.92 9.55
N VAL A 109 -4.17 6.03 9.43
CA VAL A 109 -3.70 6.52 8.11
C VAL A 109 -2.86 5.47 7.40
N THR A 110 -1.91 4.83 8.08
CA THR A 110 -1.02 3.81 7.47
C THR A 110 -1.80 2.58 7.01
N ASN A 111 -2.73 2.08 7.83
CA ASN A 111 -3.54 0.90 7.49
C ASN A 111 -4.54 1.19 6.37
N LEU A 112 -4.94 2.44 6.21
CA LEU A 112 -5.82 2.87 5.13
C LEU A 112 -5.03 3.10 3.83
N ARG A 113 -3.87 3.82 3.87
CA ARG A 113 -3.14 4.20 2.66
C ARG A 113 -2.41 3.03 2.01
N THR A 114 -1.82 2.10 2.78
CA THR A 114 -0.99 1.02 2.23
C THR A 114 -1.79 0.11 1.29
N PRO A 115 -2.96 -0.45 1.69
CA PRO A 115 -3.78 -1.20 0.75
C PRO A 115 -4.40 -0.31 -0.34
N ALA A 116 -4.68 0.98 -0.06
CA ALA A 116 -5.17 1.89 -1.07
C ALA A 116 -4.15 2.12 -2.20
N VAL A 117 -2.85 2.24 -1.89
CA VAL A 117 -1.77 2.29 -2.89
C VAL A 117 -1.76 1.03 -3.74
N SER A 118 -1.80 -0.14 -3.10
CA SER A 118 -1.86 -1.43 -3.79
C SER A 118 -2.96 -1.46 -4.83
N ILE A 119 -4.19 -1.19 -4.40
CA ILE A 119 -5.38 -1.34 -5.25
C ILE A 119 -5.47 -0.19 -6.26
N SER A 120 -5.09 1.03 -5.91
CA SER A 120 -5.16 2.18 -6.83
C SER A 120 -4.29 2.02 -8.07
N CYS A 121 -3.13 1.38 -7.94
CA CYS A 121 -2.26 1.08 -9.08
C CYS A 121 -2.87 0.04 -10.01
N VAL A 122 -3.43 -1.02 -9.44
CA VAL A 122 -3.87 -2.17 -10.21
C VAL A 122 -5.37 -2.15 -10.55
N TYR A 123 -6.09 -1.13 -10.12
CA TYR A 123 -7.55 -1.01 -10.28
C TYR A 123 -8.01 -1.25 -11.71
N ASP A 124 -7.41 -0.57 -12.70
CA ASP A 124 -7.83 -0.64 -14.09
C ASP A 124 -7.58 -2.03 -14.73
N PHE A 125 -6.72 -2.85 -14.13
CA PHE A 125 -6.49 -4.24 -14.55
C PHE A 125 -7.48 -5.24 -13.97
N LEU A 126 -8.25 -4.82 -12.94
CA LEU A 126 -9.20 -5.68 -12.23
C LEU A 126 -10.65 -5.34 -12.53
N VAL A 127 -10.95 -4.14 -13.06
CA VAL A 127 -12.30 -3.78 -13.46
C VAL A 127 -12.64 -4.39 -14.81
N ASP A 128 -13.83 -5.01 -14.86
CA ASP A 128 -14.45 -5.40 -16.11
C ASP A 128 -15.37 -4.27 -16.60
N GLY A 129 -14.83 -3.42 -17.46
CA GLY A 129 -15.48 -2.20 -17.93
C GLY A 129 -16.70 -2.41 -18.84
N SER A 130 -17.07 -3.66 -19.15
CA SER A 130 -18.06 -3.98 -20.17
C SER A 130 -19.30 -4.72 -19.66
N SER A 131 -19.34 -5.15 -18.41
CA SER A 131 -20.37 -6.07 -17.91
C SER A 131 -21.26 -5.43 -16.83
N GLU A 132 -22.60 -5.53 -17.01
CA GLU A 132 -23.58 -5.23 -15.95
C GLU A 132 -23.48 -6.20 -14.76
N SER A 133 -22.85 -7.38 -14.98
CA SER A 133 -22.55 -8.38 -13.96
C SER A 133 -21.11 -8.83 -14.12
N PRO A 134 -20.16 -8.16 -13.45
CA PRO A 134 -18.74 -8.50 -13.55
C PRO A 134 -18.47 -9.91 -13.00
N ALA A 135 -17.50 -10.60 -13.60
CA ALA A 135 -17.08 -11.92 -13.14
C ALA A 135 -16.56 -11.88 -11.70
N PRO A 136 -16.69 -12.97 -10.92
CA PRO A 136 -16.10 -13.06 -9.59
C PRO A 136 -14.61 -12.69 -9.58
N LEU A 137 -14.16 -12.06 -8.48
CA LEU A 137 -12.76 -11.71 -8.27
C LEU A 137 -12.13 -12.70 -7.28
N HIS A 138 -11.15 -13.46 -7.73
CA HIS A 138 -10.40 -14.38 -6.88
C HIS A 138 -9.11 -13.73 -6.39
N VAL A 139 -8.96 -13.61 -5.07
CA VAL A 139 -7.84 -12.94 -4.42
C VAL A 139 -7.08 -13.89 -3.53
N ALA A 140 -5.77 -13.98 -3.73
CA ALA A 140 -4.86 -14.71 -2.87
C ALA A 140 -4.00 -13.71 -2.07
N ILE A 141 -4.03 -13.79 -0.73
CA ILE A 141 -3.28 -12.89 0.15
C ILE A 141 -2.25 -13.70 0.93
N PHE A 142 -0.98 -13.50 0.65
CA PHE A 142 0.11 -14.02 1.45
C PHE A 142 0.34 -13.12 2.67
N GLY A 143 0.13 -13.68 3.87
CA GLY A 143 0.20 -12.98 5.15
C GLY A 143 -1.17 -12.67 5.75
N THR A 144 -1.36 -13.08 7.02
CA THR A 144 -2.61 -12.94 7.79
C THR A 144 -2.57 -11.81 8.82
N GLY A 145 -1.48 -11.04 8.82
CA GLY A 145 -1.27 -9.91 9.72
C GLY A 145 -2.14 -8.69 9.37
N PRO A 146 -1.97 -7.57 10.11
CA PRO A 146 -2.79 -6.36 9.92
C PRO A 146 -2.84 -5.85 8.48
N GLN A 147 -1.72 -5.92 7.75
CA GLN A 147 -1.69 -5.49 6.34
C GLN A 147 -2.49 -6.43 5.43
N GLY A 148 -2.41 -7.74 5.62
CA GLY A 148 -3.23 -8.69 4.85
C GLY A 148 -4.73 -8.45 5.05
N GLN A 149 -5.15 -8.25 6.31
CA GLN A 149 -6.56 -7.96 6.64
C GLN A 149 -7.02 -6.61 6.08
N ALA A 150 -6.20 -5.56 6.19
CA ALA A 150 -6.51 -4.25 5.62
C ALA A 150 -6.63 -4.30 4.08
N HIS A 151 -5.79 -5.10 3.41
CA HIS A 151 -5.90 -5.32 1.96
C HIS A 151 -7.21 -6.04 1.60
N ALA A 152 -7.60 -7.07 2.36
CA ALA A 152 -8.87 -7.77 2.16
C ALA A 152 -10.06 -6.79 2.25
N ALA A 153 -10.12 -6.00 3.32
CA ALA A 153 -11.16 -4.98 3.51
C ALA A 153 -11.17 -3.93 2.38
N THR A 154 -9.99 -3.54 1.87
CA THR A 154 -9.89 -2.57 0.78
C THR A 154 -10.38 -3.15 -0.54
N VAL A 155 -10.05 -4.40 -0.84
CA VAL A 155 -10.57 -5.11 -2.02
C VAL A 155 -12.10 -5.19 -1.96
N GLU A 156 -12.67 -5.63 -0.85
CA GLU A 156 -14.14 -5.72 -0.66
C GLU A 156 -14.82 -4.36 -0.78
N SER A 157 -14.25 -3.32 -0.17
CA SER A 157 -14.79 -1.96 -0.25
C SER A 157 -14.76 -1.41 -1.68
N THR A 158 -13.64 -1.64 -2.40
CA THR A 158 -13.41 -1.08 -3.74
C THR A 158 -14.22 -1.78 -4.82
N PHE A 159 -14.39 -3.10 -4.73
CA PHE A 159 -15.07 -3.93 -5.73
C PHE A 159 -16.42 -4.48 -5.23
N SER A 160 -17.12 -3.71 -4.40
CA SER A 160 -18.36 -4.10 -3.73
C SER A 160 -19.53 -4.46 -4.69
N ASN A 161 -19.39 -4.16 -5.98
CA ASN A 161 -20.38 -4.46 -7.02
C ASN A 161 -20.23 -5.86 -7.67
N ARG A 162 -19.30 -6.69 -7.18
CA ARG A 162 -19.04 -8.03 -7.70
C ARG A 162 -18.81 -9.05 -6.58
N GLU A 163 -18.93 -10.33 -6.90
CA GLU A 163 -18.57 -11.40 -5.99
C GLU A 163 -17.05 -11.43 -5.79
N ILE A 164 -16.60 -11.54 -4.53
CA ILE A 164 -15.19 -11.57 -4.17
C ILE A 164 -14.92 -12.81 -3.33
N SER A 165 -13.89 -13.57 -3.71
CA SER A 165 -13.43 -14.73 -2.98
C SER A 165 -12.01 -14.49 -2.53
N ILE A 166 -11.77 -14.41 -1.21
CA ILE A 166 -10.45 -14.12 -0.62
C ILE A 166 -9.94 -15.37 0.08
N THR A 167 -8.73 -15.80 -0.31
CA THR A 167 -7.99 -16.86 0.37
C THR A 167 -6.70 -16.33 0.96
N PHE A 168 -6.56 -16.45 2.26
CA PHE A 168 -5.32 -16.14 2.97
C PHE A 168 -4.35 -17.32 2.96
N LEU A 169 -3.07 -17.00 2.75
CA LEU A 169 -1.98 -17.95 2.65
C LEU A 169 -0.91 -17.61 3.69
N SER A 170 -0.69 -18.51 4.62
CA SER A 170 0.33 -18.35 5.68
C SER A 170 0.90 -19.71 6.12
N ARG A 171 2.00 -19.69 6.87
CA ARG A 171 2.65 -20.91 7.37
C ARG A 171 1.81 -21.62 8.42
N THR A 172 1.14 -20.85 9.25
CA THR A 172 0.26 -21.30 10.34
C THR A 172 -1.13 -20.71 10.15
N GLU A 173 -2.15 -21.47 10.51
CA GLU A 173 -3.53 -20.99 10.53
C GLU A 173 -3.67 -19.86 11.55
N PRO A 174 -4.28 -18.74 11.19
CA PRO A 174 -4.51 -17.64 12.12
C PRO A 174 -5.67 -17.95 13.07
N ASP A 175 -5.54 -17.57 14.33
CA ASP A 175 -6.58 -17.80 15.36
C ASP A 175 -7.85 -16.97 15.13
N ASN A 176 -7.76 -15.86 14.41
CA ASN A 176 -8.81 -14.84 14.29
C ASN A 176 -9.09 -14.49 12.81
N LEU A 177 -9.24 -15.48 11.95
CA LEU A 177 -9.72 -15.24 10.58
C LEU A 177 -11.24 -15.19 10.57
N GLU A 178 -11.82 -14.20 9.91
CA GLU A 178 -13.27 -14.11 9.75
C GLU A 178 -13.81 -15.27 8.90
N ASP A 179 -14.97 -15.82 9.26
CA ASP A 179 -15.59 -17.01 8.63
C ASP A 179 -15.83 -16.87 7.11
N ARG A 180 -15.90 -15.63 6.61
CA ARG A 180 -16.07 -15.35 5.19
C ARG A 180 -14.80 -15.56 4.35
N TYR A 181 -13.64 -15.67 4.98
CA TYR A 181 -12.37 -15.91 4.32
C TYR A 181 -11.95 -17.37 4.42
N THR A 182 -11.25 -17.82 3.41
CA THR A 182 -10.64 -19.15 3.40
C THR A 182 -9.17 -19.04 3.81
N TRP A 183 -8.68 -20.00 4.57
CA TRP A 183 -7.26 -20.14 4.82
C TRP A 183 -6.70 -21.41 4.16
N VAL A 184 -5.48 -21.29 3.62
CA VAL A 184 -4.72 -22.41 3.05
C VAL A 184 -3.26 -22.28 3.49
N GLN A 185 -2.67 -23.41 3.89
CA GLN A 185 -1.25 -23.44 4.28
C GLN A 185 -0.34 -23.09 3.10
N ALA A 186 0.48 -22.04 3.27
CA ALA A 186 1.44 -21.62 2.26
C ALA A 186 2.46 -22.72 1.95
N GLY A 187 2.85 -22.87 0.69
CA GLY A 187 3.76 -23.91 0.21
C GLY A 187 3.10 -25.28 -0.02
N SER A 188 1.83 -25.46 0.31
CA SER A 188 1.07 -26.68 0.01
C SER A 188 0.74 -26.77 -1.48
N ARG A 189 0.27 -27.96 -1.93
CA ARG A 189 -0.27 -28.12 -3.28
C ARG A 189 -1.48 -27.21 -3.50
N GLN A 190 -2.36 -27.14 -2.52
CA GLN A 190 -3.57 -26.31 -2.57
C GLN A 190 -3.23 -24.82 -2.68
N SER A 191 -2.20 -24.33 -1.97
CA SER A 191 -1.79 -22.93 -2.09
C SER A 191 -1.34 -22.57 -3.50
N ARG A 192 -0.62 -23.46 -4.20
CA ARG A 192 -0.24 -23.25 -5.61
C ARG A 192 -1.45 -23.24 -6.54
N GLU A 193 -2.43 -24.10 -6.30
CA GLU A 193 -3.67 -24.15 -7.09
C GLU A 193 -4.48 -22.85 -6.92
N VAL A 194 -4.64 -22.38 -5.68
CA VAL A 194 -5.32 -21.12 -5.35
C VAL A 194 -4.59 -19.92 -5.97
N THR A 195 -3.27 -19.83 -5.78
CA THR A 195 -2.48 -18.71 -6.30
C THR A 195 -2.52 -18.64 -7.82
N ARG A 196 -2.48 -19.80 -8.50
CA ARG A 196 -2.56 -19.86 -9.96
C ARG A 196 -3.93 -19.48 -10.51
N ALA A 197 -4.99 -19.73 -9.74
CA ALA A 197 -6.37 -19.37 -10.11
C ALA A 197 -6.73 -17.93 -9.74
N ALA A 198 -5.90 -17.24 -8.95
CA ALA A 198 -6.17 -15.89 -8.49
C ALA A 198 -5.99 -14.85 -9.62
N ASP A 199 -6.92 -13.89 -9.68
CA ASP A 199 -6.84 -12.69 -10.50
C ASP A 199 -5.90 -11.67 -9.87
N LEU A 200 -5.92 -11.58 -8.53
CA LEU A 200 -5.08 -10.68 -7.73
C LEU A 200 -4.32 -11.47 -6.66
N VAL A 201 -3.01 -11.30 -6.62
CA VAL A 201 -2.14 -11.86 -5.59
C VAL A 201 -1.50 -10.71 -4.80
N LEU A 202 -1.71 -10.69 -3.49
CA LEU A 202 -1.17 -9.68 -2.58
C LEU A 202 -0.12 -10.34 -1.67
N CYS A 203 1.14 -9.88 -1.77
CA CYS A 203 2.21 -10.33 -0.90
C CYS A 203 2.42 -9.30 0.21
N THR A 204 1.98 -9.62 1.43
CA THR A 204 2.00 -8.74 2.62
C THR A 204 2.79 -9.37 3.76
N THR A 205 3.85 -10.10 3.44
CA THR A 205 4.61 -10.90 4.40
C THR A 205 5.86 -10.17 4.91
N THR A 206 6.47 -10.73 5.94
CA THR A 206 7.80 -10.35 6.42
C THR A 206 8.89 -11.28 5.88
N ALA A 207 8.63 -11.95 4.75
CA ALA A 207 9.60 -12.86 4.14
C ALA A 207 10.84 -12.10 3.66
N SER A 208 12.00 -12.68 3.86
CA SER A 208 13.27 -12.21 3.29
C SER A 208 13.66 -12.92 2.02
N GLU A 209 13.07 -14.09 1.77
CA GLU A 209 13.28 -14.94 0.61
C GLU A 209 12.00 -15.04 -0.23
N PRO A 210 12.11 -15.28 -1.54
CA PRO A 210 10.95 -15.34 -2.42
C PRO A 210 9.92 -16.39 -1.99
N ILE A 211 8.67 -15.96 -1.96
CA ILE A 211 7.51 -16.83 -1.69
C ILE A 211 6.69 -17.12 -2.95
N LEU A 212 6.97 -16.43 -4.04
CA LEU A 212 6.22 -16.50 -5.29
C LEU A 212 7.16 -16.51 -6.49
N SER A 213 6.99 -17.47 -7.39
CA SER A 213 7.76 -17.62 -8.64
C SER A 213 6.84 -17.58 -9.86
N LYS A 214 7.41 -17.52 -11.08
CA LYS A 214 6.65 -17.51 -12.34
C LYS A 214 5.70 -18.72 -12.46
N ASN A 215 6.09 -19.87 -11.94
CA ASN A 215 5.28 -21.10 -12.04
C ASN A 215 4.08 -21.13 -11.09
N ASP A 216 4.00 -20.20 -10.15
CA ASP A 216 2.93 -20.14 -9.15
C ASP A 216 1.74 -19.29 -9.57
N VAL A 217 1.84 -18.52 -10.66
CA VAL A 217 0.83 -17.58 -11.14
C VAL A 217 0.42 -17.85 -12.58
N SER A 218 -0.76 -17.36 -12.99
CA SER A 218 -1.20 -17.33 -14.38
C SER A 218 -0.53 -16.21 -15.16
N ASP A 219 -0.58 -16.27 -16.50
CA ASP A 219 -0.07 -15.17 -17.35
C ASP A 219 -0.93 -13.90 -17.27
N SER A 220 -2.17 -13.98 -16.76
CA SER A 220 -3.05 -12.84 -16.56
C SER A 220 -3.08 -12.32 -15.13
N ALA A 221 -2.31 -12.89 -14.20
CA ALA A 221 -2.31 -12.52 -12.80
C ALA A 221 -1.80 -11.09 -12.58
N VAL A 222 -2.43 -10.40 -11.63
CA VAL A 222 -1.99 -9.12 -11.09
C VAL A 222 -1.39 -9.37 -9.71
N ILE A 223 -0.14 -8.97 -9.51
CA ILE A 223 0.61 -9.23 -8.29
C ILE A 223 1.05 -7.90 -7.67
N VAL A 224 0.86 -7.74 -6.36
CA VAL A 224 1.36 -6.60 -5.60
C VAL A 224 2.28 -7.08 -4.49
N ALA A 225 3.52 -6.60 -4.49
CA ALA A 225 4.52 -6.90 -3.46
C ALA A 225 4.65 -5.73 -2.47
N VAL A 226 4.21 -5.95 -1.24
CA VAL A 226 4.07 -4.94 -0.18
C VAL A 226 5.11 -5.12 0.92
N GLY A 227 5.40 -6.37 1.29
CA GLY A 227 6.04 -6.67 2.58
C GLY A 227 7.50 -6.31 2.68
N SER A 228 8.24 -6.35 1.57
CA SER A 228 9.67 -6.00 1.55
C SER A 228 9.90 -4.50 1.37
N HIS A 229 10.66 -3.91 2.28
CA HIS A 229 11.10 -2.50 2.25
C HIS A 229 12.61 -2.38 2.55
N SER A 230 13.37 -3.39 2.17
CA SER A 230 14.83 -3.47 2.34
C SER A 230 15.46 -4.10 1.10
N PRO A 231 16.65 -3.65 0.66
CA PRO A 231 17.32 -4.21 -0.52
C PRO A 231 17.65 -5.70 -0.41
N GLN A 232 17.76 -6.22 0.81
CA GLN A 232 18.15 -7.60 1.07
C GLN A 232 16.99 -8.58 1.14
N ALA A 233 15.74 -8.08 1.31
CA ALA A 233 14.55 -8.91 1.42
C ALA A 233 13.69 -8.80 0.18
N ARG A 234 13.09 -9.90 -0.26
CA ARG A 234 12.16 -9.95 -1.39
C ARG A 234 11.08 -11.00 -1.20
N GLU A 235 9.90 -10.75 -1.73
CA GLU A 235 8.79 -11.69 -1.75
C GLU A 235 8.68 -12.42 -3.11
N LEU A 236 9.19 -11.80 -4.18
CA LEU A 236 9.10 -12.30 -5.55
C LEU A 236 10.43 -12.87 -6.05
N ALA A 237 10.36 -14.01 -6.73
CA ALA A 237 11.51 -14.59 -7.40
C ALA A 237 11.83 -13.81 -8.70
N SER A 238 13.10 -13.79 -9.08
CA SER A 238 13.58 -13.04 -10.25
C SER A 238 12.97 -13.51 -11.56
N ASP A 239 12.62 -14.79 -11.70
CA ASP A 239 11.97 -15.35 -12.89
C ASP A 239 10.55 -14.78 -13.09
N LEU A 240 9.80 -14.54 -12.00
CA LEU A 240 8.50 -13.90 -12.05
C LEU A 240 8.65 -12.43 -12.48
N VAL A 241 9.53 -11.68 -11.82
CA VAL A 241 9.76 -10.26 -12.11
C VAL A 241 10.23 -10.08 -13.57
N ALA A 242 11.14 -10.94 -14.06
CA ALA A 242 11.63 -10.92 -15.44
C ALA A 242 10.56 -11.25 -16.48
N SER A 243 9.53 -12.01 -16.12
CA SER A 243 8.45 -12.42 -17.02
C SER A 243 7.25 -11.48 -17.02
N ALA A 244 7.23 -10.46 -16.15
CA ALA A 244 6.09 -9.58 -15.90
C ALA A 244 6.24 -8.18 -16.55
N THR A 245 5.13 -7.45 -16.64
CA THR A 245 5.17 -5.99 -16.72
C THR A 245 5.35 -5.45 -15.32
N VAL A 246 6.43 -4.73 -15.07
CA VAL A 246 6.79 -4.26 -13.72
C VAL A 246 6.47 -2.79 -13.57
N ILE A 247 5.61 -2.49 -12.61
CA ILE A 247 5.25 -1.12 -12.20
C ILE A 247 5.89 -0.86 -10.84
N VAL A 248 6.49 0.30 -10.68
CA VAL A 248 7.09 0.74 -9.41
C VAL A 248 6.45 2.05 -8.96
N GLU A 249 6.36 2.24 -7.65
CA GLU A 249 5.78 3.42 -7.02
C GLU A 249 6.52 4.69 -7.41
N ASP A 250 7.82 4.70 -7.15
CA ASP A 250 8.79 5.71 -7.55
C ASP A 250 10.14 5.04 -7.78
N MET A 251 10.86 5.52 -8.79
CA MET A 251 12.14 4.94 -9.15
C MET A 251 13.21 5.12 -8.07
N GLY A 252 13.24 6.28 -7.42
CA GLY A 252 14.22 6.59 -6.38
C GLY A 252 13.99 5.76 -5.12
N ALA A 253 12.75 5.67 -4.65
CA ALA A 253 12.37 4.86 -3.50
C ALA A 253 12.62 3.36 -3.76
N THR A 254 12.17 2.87 -4.93
CA THR A 254 12.35 1.47 -5.33
C THR A 254 13.82 1.05 -5.35
N LEU A 255 14.71 1.87 -5.92
CA LEU A 255 16.14 1.56 -6.00
C LEU A 255 16.88 1.68 -4.67
N ARG A 256 16.29 2.33 -3.67
CA ARG A 256 16.85 2.37 -2.30
C ARG A 256 16.38 1.20 -1.45
N GLU A 257 15.13 0.75 -1.62
CA GLU A 257 14.44 -0.04 -0.60
C GLU A 257 13.72 -1.28 -1.17
N GLY A 258 13.44 -1.32 -2.47
CA GLY A 258 12.63 -2.36 -3.12
C GLY A 258 13.44 -3.59 -3.52
N GLY A 259 13.75 -4.49 -2.58
CA GLY A 259 14.55 -5.69 -2.85
C GLY A 259 14.00 -6.59 -3.95
N ASP A 260 12.67 -6.63 -4.12
CA ASP A 260 12.00 -7.35 -5.22
C ASP A 260 12.40 -6.84 -6.62
N ILE A 261 12.94 -5.62 -6.72
CA ILE A 261 13.40 -5.01 -7.97
C ILE A 261 14.92 -4.89 -7.99
N ILE A 262 15.53 -4.48 -6.88
CA ILE A 262 16.99 -4.30 -6.78
C ILE A 262 17.74 -5.58 -7.09
N GLN A 263 17.29 -6.71 -6.55
CA GLN A 263 17.97 -7.99 -6.75
C GLN A 263 17.88 -8.48 -8.20
N PRO A 264 16.70 -8.52 -8.87
CA PRO A 264 16.62 -8.85 -10.28
C PRO A 264 17.41 -7.90 -11.21
N LEU A 265 17.51 -6.60 -10.88
CA LEU A 265 18.39 -5.65 -11.58
C LEU A 265 19.85 -6.03 -11.44
N ASN A 266 20.31 -6.35 -10.22
CA ASN A 266 21.69 -6.77 -9.96
C ASN A 266 22.03 -8.13 -10.60
N GLU A 267 21.06 -9.01 -10.71
CA GLU A 267 21.18 -10.29 -11.42
C GLU A 267 21.18 -10.12 -12.95
N GLY A 268 20.85 -8.94 -13.47
CA GLY A 268 20.81 -8.62 -14.90
C GLY A 268 19.65 -9.26 -15.65
N VAL A 269 18.58 -9.68 -14.96
CA VAL A 269 17.41 -10.32 -15.57
C VAL A 269 16.31 -9.33 -15.96
N ILE A 270 16.37 -8.11 -15.46
CA ILE A 270 15.54 -6.96 -15.88
C ILE A 270 16.41 -5.72 -16.07
N ASN A 271 15.91 -4.71 -16.79
CA ASN A 271 16.57 -3.43 -16.94
C ASN A 271 15.75 -2.31 -16.33
N LYS A 272 16.40 -1.28 -15.81
CA LYS A 272 15.75 -0.10 -15.26
C LYS A 272 14.81 0.58 -16.27
N ALA A 273 15.14 0.54 -17.56
CA ALA A 273 14.33 1.12 -18.63
C ALA A 273 12.99 0.39 -18.87
N ASP A 274 12.86 -0.84 -18.38
CA ASP A 274 11.66 -1.67 -18.53
C ASP A 274 10.64 -1.40 -17.40
N LEU A 275 11.03 -0.65 -16.36
CA LEU A 275 10.17 -0.34 -15.22
C LEU A 275 9.22 0.80 -15.55
N LEU A 276 7.94 0.62 -15.26
CA LEU A 276 6.90 1.64 -15.46
C LEU A 276 6.63 2.39 -14.15
N SER A 277 6.33 3.68 -14.26
CA SER A 277 5.94 4.51 -13.11
C SER A 277 4.46 4.30 -12.77
N TYR A 278 4.16 4.13 -11.50
CA TYR A 278 2.79 4.10 -10.95
C TYR A 278 1.98 5.33 -11.40
N ALA A 279 2.56 6.53 -11.29
CA ALA A 279 1.89 7.76 -11.69
C ALA A 279 1.55 7.79 -13.19
N ASP A 280 2.45 7.31 -14.05
CA ASP A 280 2.21 7.29 -15.49
C ASP A 280 1.17 6.25 -15.90
N VAL A 281 1.15 5.10 -15.22
CA VAL A 281 0.14 4.06 -15.43
C VAL A 281 -1.24 4.57 -15.02
N VAL A 282 -1.40 5.09 -13.80
CA VAL A 282 -2.70 5.56 -13.26
C VAL A 282 -3.22 6.78 -14.01
N SER A 283 -2.35 7.67 -14.49
CA SER A 283 -2.74 8.82 -15.31
C SER A 283 -3.00 8.49 -16.78
N GLY A 284 -2.78 7.22 -17.20
CA GLY A 284 -2.98 6.77 -18.57
C GLY A 284 -1.94 7.26 -19.58
N LYS A 285 -0.81 7.80 -19.10
CA LYS A 285 0.29 8.23 -19.99
C LYS A 285 1.01 7.04 -20.64
N VAL A 286 1.07 5.91 -19.95
CA VAL A 286 1.66 4.68 -20.45
C VAL A 286 0.61 3.58 -20.51
N PRO A 287 0.27 3.07 -21.70
CA PRO A 287 -0.63 1.94 -21.83
C PRO A 287 0.06 0.65 -21.35
N VAL A 288 -0.68 -0.15 -20.61
CA VAL A 288 -0.22 -1.47 -20.14
C VAL A 288 -1.09 -2.54 -20.75
N THR A 289 -0.46 -3.52 -21.42
CA THR A 289 -1.14 -4.70 -21.97
C THR A 289 -1.19 -5.83 -20.93
N ARG A 290 -2.17 -6.71 -21.05
CA ARG A 290 -2.35 -7.88 -20.16
C ARG A 290 -1.94 -9.19 -20.83
N ASP A 291 -0.89 -9.16 -21.60
CA ASP A 291 -0.33 -10.32 -22.30
C ASP A 291 0.68 -11.11 -21.46
N LYS A 292 1.02 -10.61 -20.29
CA LYS A 292 1.89 -11.21 -19.28
C LYS A 292 1.49 -10.74 -17.88
N PRO A 293 1.97 -11.38 -16.80
CA PRO A 293 1.66 -10.95 -15.43
C PRO A 293 2.02 -9.49 -15.22
N ILE A 294 1.26 -8.82 -14.37
CA ILE A 294 1.56 -7.47 -13.90
C ILE A 294 2.09 -7.56 -12.48
N VAL A 295 3.23 -6.96 -12.23
CA VAL A 295 3.83 -6.85 -10.90
C VAL A 295 3.88 -5.38 -10.52
N PHE A 296 3.27 -5.03 -9.39
CA PHE A 296 3.43 -3.72 -8.75
C PHE A 296 4.26 -3.86 -7.48
N LYS A 297 5.36 -3.10 -7.41
CA LYS A 297 6.20 -2.99 -6.20
C LYS A 297 6.18 -1.58 -5.66
N PHE A 298 5.89 -1.47 -4.35
CA PHE A 298 6.00 -0.19 -3.64
C PHE A 298 6.60 -0.38 -2.23
N THR A 299 7.00 0.70 -1.61
CA THR A 299 7.61 0.76 -0.27
C THR A 299 6.94 1.79 0.64
N GLY A 300 6.04 2.58 0.07
CA GLY A 300 5.25 3.62 0.72
C GLY A 300 5.94 4.99 0.75
N MET A 301 5.29 5.98 0.18
CA MET A 301 5.78 7.36 0.09
C MET A 301 4.98 8.32 0.98
N PRO A 302 5.60 9.43 1.43
CA PRO A 302 4.92 10.39 2.32
C PRO A 302 3.71 11.10 1.70
N TRP A 303 3.71 11.34 0.38
CA TRP A 303 2.60 12.02 -0.32
C TRP A 303 1.26 11.26 -0.19
N GLU A 304 1.32 9.94 -0.10
CA GLU A 304 0.14 9.09 0.05
C GLU A 304 -0.58 9.37 1.37
N ASP A 305 0.21 9.54 2.42
CA ASP A 305 -0.30 9.90 3.74
C ASP A 305 -0.89 11.32 3.74
N LEU A 306 -0.22 12.29 3.06
CA LEU A 306 -0.68 13.67 2.96
C LEU A 306 -2.01 13.76 2.22
N ALA A 307 -2.13 13.08 1.07
CA ALA A 307 -3.34 13.09 0.27
C ALA A 307 -4.57 12.59 1.06
N LEU A 308 -4.39 11.52 1.86
CA LEU A 308 -5.47 11.00 2.69
C LEU A 308 -5.72 11.88 3.93
N ALA A 309 -4.66 12.38 4.58
CA ALA A 309 -4.80 13.23 5.77
C ALA A 309 -5.56 14.55 5.47
N GLU A 310 -5.32 15.17 4.31
CA GLU A 310 -6.09 16.33 3.85
C GLU A 310 -7.57 15.98 3.71
N ALA A 311 -7.89 14.91 2.97
CA ALA A 311 -9.27 14.50 2.72
C ALA A 311 -10.01 14.11 4.02
N ILE A 312 -9.35 13.37 4.91
CA ILE A 312 -9.90 13.00 6.23
C ILE A 312 -10.21 14.25 7.07
N ALA A 313 -9.25 15.19 7.18
CA ALA A 313 -9.42 16.40 7.96
C ALA A 313 -10.55 17.29 7.42
N GLU A 314 -10.71 17.38 6.09
CA GLU A 314 -11.81 18.09 5.44
C GLU A 314 -13.16 17.46 5.78
N GLN A 315 -13.27 16.14 5.70
CA GLN A 315 -14.53 15.45 6.02
C GLN A 315 -14.92 15.54 7.49
N VAL A 316 -13.95 15.41 8.41
CA VAL A 316 -14.20 15.61 9.84
C VAL A 316 -14.67 17.04 10.10
N SER A 317 -14.04 18.05 9.48
CA SER A 317 -14.43 19.45 9.64
C SER A 317 -15.82 19.76 9.05
N ALA A 318 -16.28 19.02 8.06
CA ALA A 318 -17.59 19.19 7.44
C ALA A 318 -18.73 18.59 8.29
N GLN A 319 -18.41 17.69 9.23
CA GLN A 319 -19.39 17.03 10.12
C GLN A 319 -19.53 17.72 11.48
N GLY A 320 -18.61 18.60 11.86
CA GLY A 320 -18.57 19.35 13.13
C GLY A 320 -19.00 20.78 12.95
#